data_58db2e7d5a2f4bc70adb9157fcf12ab3
#
_entry.id   58db2e7d5a2f4bc70adb9157fcf12ab3
#
_cell.length_a   1.000
_cell.length_b   1.000
_cell.length_c   1.000
_cell.angle_alpha   90.00
_cell.angle_beta   90.00
_cell.angle_gamma   90.00
#
_symmetry.space_group_name_H-M   'P 1'
#
loop_
_entity.id
_entity.type
_entity.pdbx_description
1 polymer ?
#
loop_
_entity_poly.entity_id
_entity_poly.type
_entity_poly.pdbx_seq_one_letter_code
_entity_poly.pdbx_strand_id
1 'polypeptide(L)'
;MVMRGVGRSGGRVGSILGVVVVVSGCALQAPPTREVLQQDHLDHVSIPDTWTAADTAAGAVQNGWLASFEDDQLLERAHEALEHNPDMRVAAARVQQAAAYMRIAGGALYPQVQAVGFTTTSSKDGASTDLSGWQFSVSWELDLWGRVRYGARAAESQYASAEADAFFARQSLVALVAKAWFTATESSLQRAIAADAVTAAERLLQLATTRQRVGVDSETDLVQARANLNNARDAARQVDLAYTQSLRALELLLGRYPAAEVEIAAGLPGQMSPVPAGVPSELLERRPDVIAAERRVAAAFDLVGQARAAQLPRLNLVASAVDVSSDL
;
A
#
# COMPACT_ATOMS: atom_id res chain seq x y z
N MET A 1 -57.45 -49.84 -46.31
CA MET A 1 -57.83 -50.77 -45.21
C MET A 1 -56.79 -50.58 -44.14
N VAL A 2 -57.04 -49.73 -43.26
CA VAL A 2 -57.05 -49.60 -41.85
C VAL A 2 -56.21 -50.65 -41.13
N MET A 3 -55.17 -50.19 -40.39
CA MET A 3 -55.12 -50.47 -38.96
C MET A 3 -54.08 -49.60 -38.21
N ARG A 4 -54.57 -48.93 -37.15
CA ARG A 4 -53.94 -48.12 -36.16
C ARG A 4 -53.04 -49.01 -35.26
N GLY A 5 -51.88 -48.45 -34.85
CA GLY A 5 -51.11 -48.97 -33.72
C GLY A 5 -50.71 -47.81 -32.84
N VAL A 6 -51.42 -47.61 -31.73
CA VAL A 6 -51.11 -46.68 -30.64
C VAL A 6 -50.07 -47.36 -29.75
N GLY A 7 -48.83 -46.79 -29.72
CA GLY A 7 -47.76 -47.23 -28.82
C GLY A 7 -47.59 -46.21 -27.68
N ARG A 8 -47.88 -46.64 -26.46
CA ARG A 8 -47.80 -45.92 -25.18
C ARG A 8 -46.37 -45.41 -24.89
N SER A 9 -46.23 -44.12 -24.76
CA SER A 9 -45.06 -43.47 -24.15
C SER A 9 -45.26 -43.42 -22.63
N GLY A 10 -44.69 -44.36 -21.92
CA GLY A 10 -44.61 -44.37 -20.48
C GLY A 10 -43.19 -44.67 -20.05
N GLY A 11 -42.49 -43.72 -19.47
CA GLY A 11 -41.23 -44.03 -18.78
C GLY A 11 -40.03 -43.11 -19.06
N ARG A 12 -40.15 -41.82 -18.82
CA ARG A 12 -38.99 -40.93 -18.74
C ARG A 12 -39.10 -39.77 -17.73
N VAL A 13 -39.92 -39.90 -16.70
CA VAL A 13 -40.05 -38.90 -15.62
C VAL A 13 -39.16 -39.21 -14.38
N GLY A 14 -38.65 -40.43 -14.28
CA GLY A 14 -37.89 -40.88 -13.11
C GLY A 14 -36.42 -40.44 -13.06
N SER A 15 -35.80 -40.02 -14.17
CA SER A 15 -34.35 -39.72 -14.21
C SER A 15 -33.98 -38.24 -13.96
N ILE A 16 -34.94 -37.33 -13.91
CA ILE A 16 -34.67 -35.92 -13.64
C ILE A 16 -34.61 -35.61 -12.15
N LEU A 17 -35.26 -36.40 -11.30
CA LEU A 17 -35.25 -36.13 -9.85
C LEU A 17 -33.92 -36.54 -9.15
N GLY A 18 -33.13 -37.40 -9.76
CA GLY A 18 -31.84 -37.85 -9.22
C GLY A 18 -30.69 -36.85 -9.36
N VAL A 19 -30.80 -35.92 -10.32
CA VAL A 19 -29.72 -34.93 -10.58
C VAL A 19 -29.84 -33.68 -9.66
N VAL A 20 -31.02 -33.39 -9.15
CA VAL A 20 -31.27 -32.19 -8.33
C VAL A 20 -30.67 -32.31 -6.89
N VAL A 21 -30.47 -33.53 -6.38
CA VAL A 21 -29.97 -33.73 -5.00
C VAL A 21 -28.44 -33.53 -4.90
N VAL A 22 -27.67 -33.64 -6.00
CA VAL A 22 -26.20 -33.49 -5.96
C VAL A 22 -25.76 -32.03 -6.02
N VAL A 23 -26.64 -31.10 -6.42
CA VAL A 23 -26.30 -29.67 -6.56
C VAL A 23 -26.36 -28.90 -5.23
N SER A 24 -26.93 -29.46 -4.18
CA SER A 24 -27.08 -28.78 -2.88
C SER A 24 -25.79 -28.71 -2.04
N GLY A 25 -24.66 -29.26 -2.51
CA GLY A 25 -23.42 -29.37 -1.76
C GLY A 25 -22.32 -28.34 -2.08
N CYS A 26 -22.54 -27.48 -3.07
CA CYS A 26 -21.50 -26.53 -3.50
C CYS A 26 -21.76 -25.10 -2.99
N ALA A 27 -21.99 -24.95 -1.68
CA ALA A 27 -21.93 -23.63 -1.08
C ALA A 27 -20.46 -23.15 -1.10
N LEU A 28 -20.23 -21.90 -1.56
CA LEU A 28 -18.92 -21.27 -1.45
C LEU A 28 -18.48 -21.27 0.00
N GLN A 29 -17.30 -21.79 0.26
CA GLN A 29 -16.70 -21.71 1.58
C GLN A 29 -16.29 -20.26 1.85
N ALA A 30 -16.65 -19.73 3.02
CA ALA A 30 -16.19 -18.41 3.45
C ALA A 30 -14.70 -18.47 3.82
N PRO A 31 -13.93 -17.40 3.60
CA PRO A 31 -12.57 -17.31 4.12
C PRO A 31 -12.60 -17.43 5.66
N PRO A 32 -11.50 -17.90 6.28
CA PRO A 32 -11.42 -17.98 7.74
C PRO A 32 -11.59 -16.58 8.34
N THR A 33 -12.34 -16.52 9.43
CA THR A 33 -12.47 -15.26 10.19
C THR A 33 -11.18 -14.93 10.93
N ARG A 34 -11.05 -13.70 11.41
CA ARG A 34 -9.89 -13.28 12.21
C ARG A 34 -9.69 -14.17 13.42
N GLU A 35 -10.77 -14.55 14.11
CA GLU A 35 -10.73 -15.39 15.30
C GLU A 35 -10.19 -16.80 14.99
N VAL A 36 -10.58 -17.37 13.85
CA VAL A 36 -10.06 -18.66 13.38
C VAL A 36 -8.58 -18.55 13.03
N LEU A 37 -8.16 -17.49 12.32
CA LEU A 37 -6.76 -17.26 12.00
C LEU A 37 -5.91 -17.06 13.25
N GLN A 38 -6.43 -16.38 14.27
CA GLN A 38 -5.73 -16.20 15.53
C GLN A 38 -5.60 -17.54 16.29
N GLN A 39 -6.64 -18.35 16.35
CA GLN A 39 -6.60 -19.66 17.02
C GLN A 39 -5.64 -20.64 16.32
N ASP A 40 -5.66 -20.69 14.99
CA ASP A 40 -4.89 -21.68 14.22
C ASP A 40 -3.40 -21.30 14.06
N HIS A 41 -3.07 -20.00 14.05
CA HIS A 41 -1.72 -19.52 13.70
C HIS A 41 -1.04 -18.72 14.81
N LEU A 42 -1.77 -18.23 15.80
CA LEU A 42 -1.25 -17.45 16.92
C LEU A 42 -1.47 -18.12 18.28
N ASP A 43 -1.73 -19.43 18.32
CA ASP A 43 -1.88 -20.23 19.55
C ASP A 43 -0.65 -20.16 20.46
N HIS A 44 0.53 -19.93 19.86
CA HIS A 44 1.80 -19.73 20.56
C HIS A 44 2.09 -18.25 20.90
N VAL A 45 1.25 -17.31 20.47
CA VAL A 45 1.39 -15.87 20.73
C VAL A 45 0.33 -15.42 21.73
N SER A 46 0.75 -15.22 22.97
CA SER A 46 -0.12 -14.63 24.00
C SER A 46 -0.17 -13.11 23.80
N ILE A 47 -1.32 -12.58 23.41
CA ILE A 47 -1.56 -11.14 23.39
C ILE A 47 -1.98 -10.72 24.80
N PRO A 48 -1.19 -9.90 25.51
CA PRO A 48 -1.54 -9.48 26.85
C PRO A 48 -2.76 -8.56 26.84
N ASP A 49 -3.62 -8.64 27.86
CA ASP A 49 -4.77 -7.75 28.01
C ASP A 49 -4.36 -6.30 28.30
N THR A 50 -3.17 -6.10 28.85
CA THR A 50 -2.62 -4.79 29.18
C THR A 50 -1.16 -4.67 28.73
N TRP A 51 -0.73 -3.45 28.50
CA TRP A 51 0.67 -3.17 28.18
C TRP A 51 1.59 -3.50 29.35
N THR A 52 2.76 -4.07 29.03
CA THR A 52 3.82 -4.37 30.04
C THR A 52 4.55 -3.11 30.51
N ALA A 53 4.50 -2.01 29.77
CA ALA A 53 5.07 -0.73 30.16
C ALA A 53 4.19 -0.06 31.22
N ALA A 54 4.78 0.25 32.37
CA ALA A 54 4.04 0.67 33.57
C ALA A 54 3.37 2.06 33.49
N ASP A 55 3.78 2.93 32.56
CA ASP A 55 3.36 4.34 32.48
C ASP A 55 2.53 4.64 31.23
N THR A 56 1.64 3.74 30.84
CA THR A 56 0.71 4.04 29.74
C THR A 56 -0.45 4.90 30.25
N ALA A 57 -0.68 6.05 29.62
CA ALA A 57 -1.86 6.85 29.91
C ALA A 57 -3.13 6.04 29.61
N ALA A 58 -4.05 5.99 30.58
CA ALA A 58 -5.34 5.34 30.39
C ALA A 58 -6.18 6.14 29.38
N GLY A 59 -6.84 5.45 28.46
CA GLY A 59 -7.74 6.08 27.49
C GLY A 59 -7.68 5.39 26.13
N ALA A 60 -8.69 5.66 25.30
CA ALA A 60 -8.72 5.19 23.92
C ALA A 60 -7.68 5.92 23.07
N VAL A 61 -7.07 5.22 22.11
CA VAL A 61 -6.15 5.81 21.14
C VAL A 61 -6.88 6.89 20.34
N GLN A 62 -6.35 8.10 20.35
CA GLN A 62 -6.89 9.22 19.60
C GLN A 62 -6.25 9.29 18.20
N ASN A 63 -7.07 9.64 17.22
CA ASN A 63 -6.58 9.98 15.89
C ASN A 63 -6.06 11.43 15.91
N GLY A 64 -5.09 11.76 15.00
CA GLY A 64 -4.60 13.14 14.91
C GLY A 64 -3.42 13.43 15.85
N TRP A 65 -2.62 12.43 16.19
CA TRP A 65 -1.44 12.55 17.04
C TRP A 65 -0.47 13.68 16.63
N LEU A 66 -0.45 14.05 15.34
CA LEU A 66 0.42 15.13 14.84
C LEU A 66 0.06 16.48 15.45
N ALA A 67 -1.21 16.72 15.73
CA ALA A 67 -1.67 17.95 16.35
C ALA A 67 -1.21 18.09 17.82
N SER A 68 -0.85 16.98 18.50
CA SER A 68 -0.35 17.01 19.88
C SER A 68 1.04 17.65 20.02
N PHE A 69 1.73 17.89 18.91
CA PHE A 69 3.00 18.65 18.91
C PHE A 69 2.80 20.17 18.97
N GLU A 70 1.57 20.66 18.76
CA GLU A 70 1.22 22.10 18.76
C GLU A 70 2.10 22.92 17.80
N ASP A 71 2.46 22.31 16.65
CA ASP A 71 3.32 22.88 15.61
C ASP A 71 2.53 23.00 14.28
N ASP A 72 2.03 24.20 14.02
CA ASP A 72 1.24 24.49 12.81
C ASP A 72 2.08 24.34 11.53
N GLN A 73 3.38 24.64 11.59
CA GLN A 73 4.28 24.49 10.44
C GLN A 73 4.47 23.01 10.11
N LEU A 74 4.64 22.14 11.12
CA LEU A 74 4.69 20.70 10.90
C LEU A 74 3.39 20.17 10.26
N LEU A 75 2.23 20.64 10.72
CA LEU A 75 0.94 20.26 10.14
C LEU A 75 0.87 20.66 8.66
N GLU A 76 1.28 21.89 8.33
CA GLU A 76 1.33 22.37 6.95
C GLU A 76 2.26 21.51 6.08
N ARG A 77 3.46 21.19 6.56
CA ARG A 77 4.41 20.32 5.83
C ARG A 77 3.87 18.90 5.65
N ALA A 78 3.17 18.35 6.63
CA ALA A 78 2.54 17.05 6.49
C ALA A 78 1.44 17.06 5.42
N HIS A 79 0.63 18.10 5.35
CA HIS A 79 -0.36 18.28 4.28
C HIS A 79 0.28 18.40 2.90
N GLU A 80 1.31 19.22 2.79
CA GLU A 80 2.08 19.39 1.55
C GLU A 80 2.65 18.04 1.05
N ALA A 81 3.25 17.27 1.94
CA ALA A 81 3.77 15.95 1.61
C ALA A 81 2.67 15.00 1.10
N LEU A 82 1.52 14.97 1.76
CA LEU A 82 0.40 14.12 1.34
C LEU A 82 -0.14 14.48 -0.04
N GLU A 83 -0.04 15.74 -0.45
CA GLU A 83 -0.52 16.23 -1.73
C GLU A 83 0.51 16.05 -2.86
N HIS A 84 1.79 16.26 -2.57
CA HIS A 84 2.82 16.37 -3.61
C HIS A 84 3.81 15.19 -3.66
N ASN A 85 3.87 14.35 -2.60
CA ASN A 85 4.81 13.24 -2.57
C ASN A 85 4.52 12.22 -3.69
N PRO A 86 5.53 11.82 -4.49
CA PRO A 86 5.37 10.85 -5.58
C PRO A 86 4.87 9.47 -5.11
N ASP A 87 5.25 9.00 -3.92
CA ASP A 87 4.84 7.69 -3.41
C ASP A 87 3.34 7.65 -3.12
N MET A 88 2.72 8.77 -2.75
CA MET A 88 1.27 8.87 -2.60
C MET A 88 0.54 8.69 -3.95
N ARG A 89 1.10 9.21 -5.03
CA ARG A 89 0.58 9.00 -6.39
C ARG A 89 0.70 7.54 -6.81
N VAL A 90 1.81 6.89 -6.47
CA VAL A 90 2.01 5.45 -6.71
C VAL A 90 1.00 4.63 -5.90
N ALA A 91 0.80 4.94 -4.62
CA ALA A 91 -0.18 4.26 -3.78
C ALA A 91 -1.61 4.40 -4.35
N ALA A 92 -2.01 5.61 -4.75
CA ALA A 92 -3.31 5.86 -5.38
C ALA A 92 -3.47 5.09 -6.71
N ALA A 93 -2.43 5.04 -7.55
CA ALA A 93 -2.45 4.29 -8.80
C ALA A 93 -2.60 2.77 -8.57
N ARG A 94 -1.98 2.22 -7.53
CA ARG A 94 -2.15 0.80 -7.13
C ARG A 94 -3.57 0.49 -6.71
N VAL A 95 -4.23 1.37 -5.97
CA VAL A 95 -5.65 1.23 -5.61
C VAL A 95 -6.52 1.25 -6.87
N GLN A 96 -6.28 2.19 -7.79
CA GLN A 96 -7.01 2.26 -9.07
C GLN A 96 -6.80 1.00 -9.92
N GLN A 97 -5.58 0.47 -9.96
CA GLN A 97 -5.25 -0.77 -10.65
C GLN A 97 -6.02 -1.96 -10.04
N ALA A 98 -6.01 -2.11 -8.71
CA ALA A 98 -6.74 -3.16 -8.01
C ALA A 98 -8.26 -3.04 -8.25
N ALA A 99 -8.82 -1.82 -8.23
CA ALA A 99 -10.21 -1.55 -8.55
C ALA A 99 -10.57 -1.94 -10.00
N ALA A 100 -9.66 -1.73 -10.94
CA ALA A 100 -9.85 -2.16 -12.33
C ALA A 100 -9.86 -3.70 -12.44
N TYR A 101 -8.95 -4.38 -11.77
CA TYR A 101 -8.94 -5.86 -11.72
C TYR A 101 -10.19 -6.43 -11.05
N MET A 102 -10.66 -5.83 -9.96
CA MET A 102 -11.92 -6.21 -9.30
C MET A 102 -13.09 -6.11 -10.28
N ARG A 103 -13.19 -5.01 -11.06
CA ARG A 103 -14.24 -4.85 -12.09
C ARG A 103 -14.13 -5.89 -13.20
N ILE A 104 -12.92 -6.19 -13.67
CA ILE A 104 -12.68 -7.24 -14.68
C ILE A 104 -13.13 -8.60 -14.15
N ALA A 105 -12.73 -8.96 -12.93
CA ALA A 105 -13.11 -10.23 -12.32
C ALA A 105 -14.63 -10.32 -12.07
N GLY A 106 -15.25 -9.23 -11.62
CA GLY A 106 -16.69 -9.12 -11.45
C GLY A 106 -17.44 -9.18 -12.80
N GLY A 107 -16.85 -8.63 -13.86
CA GLY A 107 -17.38 -8.70 -15.23
C GLY A 107 -17.53 -10.14 -15.74
N ALA A 108 -16.67 -11.05 -15.31
CA ALA A 108 -16.73 -12.46 -15.68
C ALA A 108 -17.99 -13.20 -15.14
N LEU A 109 -18.71 -12.62 -14.19
CA LEU A 109 -20.01 -13.14 -13.71
C LEU A 109 -21.15 -12.94 -14.72
N TYR A 110 -20.97 -12.09 -15.71
CA TYR A 110 -21.98 -11.72 -16.70
C TYR A 110 -21.63 -12.27 -18.07
N PRO A 111 -22.63 -12.41 -18.98
CA PRO A 111 -22.37 -12.78 -20.36
C PRO A 111 -21.41 -11.81 -21.04
N GLN A 112 -20.39 -12.35 -21.71
CA GLN A 112 -19.44 -11.59 -22.52
C GLN A 112 -19.92 -11.49 -23.94
N VAL A 113 -20.06 -10.27 -24.46
CA VAL A 113 -20.49 -10.00 -25.84
C VAL A 113 -19.26 -9.55 -26.62
N GLN A 114 -19.02 -10.17 -27.76
CA GLN A 114 -17.95 -9.82 -28.67
C GLN A 114 -18.51 -9.58 -30.09
N ALA A 115 -18.06 -8.51 -30.73
CA ALA A 115 -18.31 -8.23 -32.14
C ALA A 115 -16.95 -8.16 -32.84
N VAL A 116 -16.79 -8.91 -33.91
CA VAL A 116 -15.58 -8.96 -34.74
C VAL A 116 -15.94 -8.70 -36.19
N GLY A 117 -15.37 -7.68 -36.80
CA GLY A 117 -15.35 -7.49 -38.24
C GLY A 117 -14.18 -8.22 -38.85
N PHE A 118 -14.37 -8.93 -39.93
CA PHE A 118 -13.30 -9.60 -40.64
C PHE A 118 -13.39 -9.37 -42.16
N THR A 119 -12.23 -9.35 -42.79
CA THR A 119 -12.09 -9.44 -44.24
C THR A 119 -10.97 -10.43 -44.52
N THR A 120 -11.26 -11.34 -45.48
CA THR A 120 -10.30 -12.36 -45.90
C THR A 120 -10.28 -12.41 -47.42
N THR A 121 -9.09 -12.21 -47.98
CA THR A 121 -8.86 -12.40 -49.42
C THR A 121 -8.21 -13.75 -49.63
N SER A 122 -8.87 -14.63 -50.41
CA SER A 122 -8.31 -15.91 -50.81
C SER A 122 -8.00 -15.86 -52.29
N SER A 123 -6.76 -16.16 -52.66
CA SER A 123 -6.34 -16.26 -54.09
C SER A 123 -5.98 -17.72 -54.40
N LYS A 124 -6.69 -18.29 -55.41
CA LYS A 124 -6.40 -19.63 -55.89
C LYS A 124 -6.48 -19.65 -57.42
N ASP A 125 -5.46 -20.13 -58.06
CA ASP A 125 -5.39 -20.30 -59.52
C ASP A 125 -5.66 -19.02 -60.33
N GLY A 126 -5.28 -17.85 -59.81
CA GLY A 126 -5.44 -16.55 -60.46
C GLY A 126 -6.80 -15.87 -60.23
N ALA A 127 -7.72 -16.51 -59.53
CA ALA A 127 -8.97 -15.92 -59.08
C ALA A 127 -8.87 -15.49 -57.64
N SER A 128 -9.27 -14.24 -57.32
CA SER A 128 -9.37 -13.75 -55.94
C SER A 128 -10.83 -13.72 -55.48
N THR A 129 -11.11 -14.21 -54.34
CA THR A 129 -12.41 -14.13 -53.68
C THR A 129 -12.24 -13.36 -52.40
N ASP A 130 -12.96 -12.26 -52.27
CA ASP A 130 -12.99 -11.46 -51.04
C ASP A 130 -14.24 -11.85 -50.24
N LEU A 131 -13.99 -12.20 -49.00
CA LEU A 131 -14.98 -12.51 -47.99
C LEU A 131 -14.89 -11.47 -46.87
N SER A 132 -15.97 -10.74 -46.62
CA SER A 132 -16.05 -9.78 -45.53
C SER A 132 -17.32 -10.03 -44.72
N GLY A 133 -17.28 -9.69 -43.44
CA GLY A 133 -18.45 -9.87 -42.59
C GLY A 133 -18.26 -9.46 -41.17
N TRP A 134 -19.31 -9.66 -40.40
CA TRP A 134 -19.38 -9.42 -38.99
C TRP A 134 -19.78 -10.69 -38.27
N GLN A 135 -19.09 -10.95 -37.16
CA GLN A 135 -19.42 -12.02 -36.24
C GLN A 135 -19.78 -11.43 -34.90
N PHE A 136 -20.96 -11.75 -34.41
CA PHE A 136 -21.36 -11.46 -33.04
C PHE A 136 -21.34 -12.77 -32.26
N SER A 137 -20.76 -12.75 -31.09
CA SER A 137 -20.76 -13.91 -30.17
C SER A 137 -21.07 -13.46 -28.75
N VAL A 138 -21.85 -14.27 -28.06
CA VAL A 138 -22.11 -14.14 -26.63
C VAL A 138 -21.63 -15.42 -25.97
N SER A 139 -20.83 -15.32 -24.97
CA SER A 139 -20.36 -16.46 -24.16
C SER A 139 -20.60 -16.19 -22.70
N TRP A 140 -21.05 -17.20 -21.98
CA TRP A 140 -21.27 -17.10 -20.53
C TRP A 140 -20.95 -18.43 -19.85
N GLU A 141 -20.07 -18.41 -18.86
CA GLU A 141 -19.81 -19.56 -18.02
C GLU A 141 -20.88 -19.66 -16.93
N LEU A 142 -21.59 -20.79 -16.91
CA LEU A 142 -22.50 -21.11 -15.80
C LEU A 142 -21.67 -21.54 -14.60
N ASP A 143 -21.50 -20.64 -13.65
CA ASP A 143 -20.64 -20.83 -12.48
C ASP A 143 -21.27 -21.77 -11.45
N LEU A 144 -21.44 -23.06 -11.80
CA LEU A 144 -22.04 -24.05 -10.92
C LEU A 144 -21.18 -24.33 -9.68
N TRP A 145 -19.87 -24.36 -9.88
CA TRP A 145 -18.90 -24.72 -8.86
C TRP A 145 -18.32 -23.51 -8.12
N GLY A 146 -18.69 -22.31 -8.47
CA GLY A 146 -18.23 -21.08 -7.86
C GLY A 146 -16.85 -20.59 -8.29
N ARG A 147 -16.29 -21.13 -9.38
CA ARG A 147 -14.98 -20.75 -9.90
C ARG A 147 -14.90 -19.24 -10.18
N VAL A 148 -15.87 -18.69 -10.87
CA VAL A 148 -15.91 -17.26 -11.23
C VAL A 148 -16.19 -16.42 -9.98
N ARG A 149 -17.12 -16.85 -9.12
CA ARG A 149 -17.43 -16.17 -7.85
C ARG A 149 -16.24 -16.12 -6.91
N TYR A 150 -15.48 -17.20 -6.78
CA TYR A 150 -14.24 -17.22 -6.00
C TYR A 150 -13.21 -16.24 -6.56
N GLY A 151 -13.03 -16.21 -7.89
CA GLY A 151 -12.14 -15.25 -8.54
C GLY A 151 -12.54 -13.79 -8.31
N ALA A 152 -13.82 -13.48 -8.38
CA ALA A 152 -14.36 -12.14 -8.12
C ALA A 152 -14.13 -11.73 -6.65
N ARG A 153 -14.41 -12.63 -5.68
CA ARG A 153 -14.15 -12.37 -4.24
C ARG A 153 -12.68 -12.21 -3.92
N ALA A 154 -11.81 -12.99 -4.56
CA ALA A 154 -10.36 -12.83 -4.41
C ALA A 154 -9.91 -11.43 -4.88
N ALA A 155 -10.42 -10.97 -6.03
CA ALA A 155 -10.11 -9.65 -6.55
C ALA A 155 -10.67 -8.52 -5.66
N GLU A 156 -11.85 -8.69 -5.07
CA GLU A 156 -12.43 -7.78 -4.09
C GLU A 156 -11.54 -7.66 -2.83
N SER A 157 -11.09 -8.80 -2.31
CA SER A 157 -10.19 -8.84 -1.16
C SER A 157 -8.83 -8.22 -1.48
N GLN A 158 -8.29 -8.39 -2.69
CA GLN A 158 -7.08 -7.74 -3.15
C GLN A 158 -7.25 -6.21 -3.27
N TYR A 159 -8.41 -5.75 -3.74
CA TYR A 159 -8.73 -4.32 -3.76
C TYR A 159 -8.77 -3.74 -2.35
N ALA A 160 -9.47 -4.39 -1.41
CA ALA A 160 -9.53 -3.96 -0.01
C ALA A 160 -8.14 -3.96 0.66
N SER A 161 -7.25 -4.90 0.29
CA SER A 161 -5.85 -4.89 0.75
C SER A 161 -5.09 -3.68 0.21
N ALA A 162 -5.27 -3.34 -1.08
CA ALA A 162 -4.59 -2.19 -1.69
C ALA A 162 -5.05 -0.85 -1.08
N GLU A 163 -6.33 -0.73 -0.70
CA GLU A 163 -6.84 0.44 0.03
C GLU A 163 -6.19 0.56 1.41
N ALA A 164 -6.09 -0.55 2.15
CA ALA A 164 -5.44 -0.56 3.46
C ALA A 164 -3.93 -0.24 3.36
N ASP A 165 -3.24 -0.77 2.34
CA ASP A 165 -1.83 -0.42 2.05
C ASP A 165 -1.65 1.06 1.74
N ALA A 166 -2.55 1.67 0.97
CA ALA A 166 -2.49 3.10 0.68
C ALA A 166 -2.72 3.94 1.93
N PHE A 167 -3.61 3.51 2.82
CA PHE A 167 -3.82 4.17 4.11
C PHE A 167 -2.60 4.05 5.02
N PHE A 168 -1.96 2.88 5.07
CA PHE A 168 -0.69 2.68 5.79
C PHE A 168 0.42 3.57 5.24
N ALA A 169 0.57 3.64 3.92
CA ALA A 169 1.57 4.50 3.27
C ALA A 169 1.36 5.98 3.62
N ARG A 170 0.10 6.44 3.68
CA ARG A 170 -0.25 7.79 4.10
C ARG A 170 0.17 8.08 5.54
N GLN A 171 -0.13 7.19 6.48
CA GLN A 171 0.27 7.34 7.88
C GLN A 171 1.79 7.30 8.04
N SER A 172 2.45 6.41 7.32
CA SER A 172 3.91 6.27 7.34
C SER A 172 4.60 7.53 6.81
N LEU A 173 4.08 8.12 5.73
CA LEU A 173 4.63 9.38 5.19
C LEU A 173 4.52 10.51 6.21
N VAL A 174 3.37 10.67 6.88
CA VAL A 174 3.19 11.68 7.93
C VAL A 174 4.20 11.50 9.06
N ALA A 175 4.43 10.24 9.49
CA ALA A 175 5.42 9.94 10.52
C ALA A 175 6.87 10.22 10.08
N LEU A 176 7.20 9.92 8.81
CA LEU A 176 8.50 10.24 8.23
C LEU A 176 8.74 11.75 8.12
N VAL A 177 7.71 12.51 7.71
CA VAL A 177 7.79 13.97 7.66
C VAL A 177 8.02 14.55 9.05
N ALA A 178 7.28 14.10 10.06
CA ALA A 178 7.47 14.56 11.44
C ALA A 178 8.88 14.23 11.94
N LYS A 179 9.38 13.02 11.68
CA LYS A 179 10.75 12.63 12.04
C LYS A 179 11.79 13.51 11.34
N ALA A 180 11.66 13.74 10.03
CA ALA A 180 12.57 14.57 9.26
C ALA A 180 12.54 16.03 9.73
N TRP A 181 11.34 16.55 10.07
CA TRP A 181 11.14 17.88 10.63
C TRP A 181 11.92 18.08 11.93
N PHE A 182 11.74 17.18 12.90
CA PHE A 182 12.44 17.27 14.17
C PHE A 182 13.95 17.01 14.02
N THR A 183 14.37 16.14 13.09
CA THR A 183 15.80 15.96 12.79
C THR A 183 16.41 17.22 12.21
N ALA A 184 15.71 17.94 11.32
CA ALA A 184 16.18 19.20 10.78
C ALA A 184 16.24 20.30 11.87
N THR A 185 15.23 20.38 12.73
CA THR A 185 15.20 21.31 13.86
C THR A 185 16.34 21.04 14.85
N GLU A 186 16.57 19.78 15.21
CA GLU A 186 17.71 19.37 16.06
C GLU A 186 19.04 19.76 15.42
N SER A 187 19.23 19.46 14.14
CA SER A 187 20.47 19.80 13.42
C SER A 187 20.72 21.30 13.37
N SER A 188 19.67 22.13 13.29
CA SER A 188 19.77 23.59 13.38
C SER A 188 20.25 24.05 14.76
N LEU A 189 19.73 23.45 15.84
CA LEU A 189 20.18 23.75 17.19
C LEU A 189 21.64 23.31 17.42
N GLN A 190 22.03 22.15 16.93
CA GLN A 190 23.41 21.67 16.96
C GLN A 190 24.36 22.61 16.20
N ARG A 191 23.91 23.17 15.06
CA ARG A 191 24.67 24.16 14.28
C ARG A 191 24.94 25.43 15.10
N ALA A 192 23.95 25.92 15.86
CA ALA A 192 24.13 27.06 16.75
C ALA A 192 25.16 26.75 17.86
N ILE A 193 25.06 25.59 18.51
CA ILE A 193 26.01 25.14 19.54
C ILE A 193 27.43 25.02 18.97
N ALA A 194 27.59 24.46 17.77
CA ALA A 194 28.86 24.32 17.10
C ALA A 194 29.51 25.70 16.78
N ALA A 195 28.70 26.66 16.36
CA ALA A 195 29.16 28.05 16.14
C ALA A 195 29.65 28.72 17.42
N ASP A 196 28.93 28.51 18.54
CA ASP A 196 29.36 28.98 19.88
C ASP A 196 30.68 28.33 20.33
N ALA A 197 30.83 27.02 20.04
CA ALA A 197 32.10 26.32 20.35
C ALA A 197 33.29 26.86 19.55
N VAL A 198 33.11 27.20 18.27
CA VAL A 198 34.13 27.87 17.46
C VAL A 198 34.48 29.23 18.07
N THR A 199 33.47 30.04 18.41
CA THR A 199 33.65 31.35 19.02
C THR A 199 34.44 31.24 20.36
N ALA A 200 34.12 30.26 21.20
CA ALA A 200 34.83 29.99 22.43
C ALA A 200 36.32 29.60 22.19
N ALA A 201 36.55 28.72 21.21
CA ALA A 201 37.91 28.30 20.83
C ALA A 201 38.75 29.46 20.24
N GLU A 202 38.14 30.38 19.48
CA GLU A 202 38.78 31.60 18.99
C GLU A 202 39.24 32.52 20.13
N ARG A 203 38.37 32.72 21.13
CA ARG A 203 38.72 33.50 22.35
C ARG A 203 39.87 32.87 23.12
N LEU A 204 39.88 31.53 23.27
CA LEU A 204 40.97 30.80 23.94
C LEU A 204 42.30 30.95 23.17
N LEU A 205 42.27 30.84 21.84
CA LEU A 205 43.47 31.06 21.04
C LEU A 205 44.00 32.50 21.18
N GLN A 206 43.11 33.50 21.18
CA GLN A 206 43.46 34.88 21.37
C GLN A 206 44.12 35.11 22.77
N LEU A 207 43.57 34.48 23.82
CA LEU A 207 44.12 34.53 25.17
C LEU A 207 45.51 33.87 25.22
N ALA A 208 45.67 32.63 24.70
CA ALA A 208 46.95 31.93 24.65
C ALA A 208 48.01 32.72 23.87
N THR A 209 47.62 33.35 22.74
CA THR A 209 48.53 34.21 21.97
C THR A 209 49.02 35.42 22.78
N THR A 210 48.13 36.04 23.57
CA THR A 210 48.48 37.20 24.40
C THR A 210 49.39 36.80 25.55
N ARG A 211 49.11 35.71 26.24
CA ARG A 211 49.89 35.19 27.36
C ARG A 211 51.29 34.71 26.92
N GLN A 212 51.37 34.04 25.77
CA GLN A 212 52.65 33.62 25.17
C GLN A 212 53.53 34.86 24.83
N ARG A 213 52.92 35.92 24.27
CA ARG A 213 53.63 37.17 23.92
C ARG A 213 54.25 37.83 25.17
N VAL A 214 53.59 37.76 26.32
CA VAL A 214 54.12 38.32 27.61
C VAL A 214 54.96 37.30 28.42
N GLY A 215 55.23 36.12 27.81
CA GLY A 215 56.14 35.12 28.43
C GLY A 215 55.50 34.30 29.54
N VAL A 216 54.17 34.27 29.67
CA VAL A 216 53.44 33.51 30.69
C VAL A 216 53.16 32.08 30.26
N ASP A 217 52.78 31.88 28.99
CA ASP A 217 52.46 30.56 28.42
C ASP A 217 53.54 30.08 27.45
N SER A 218 53.66 28.76 27.31
CA SER A 218 54.60 28.11 26.38
C SER A 218 54.10 28.13 24.91
N GLU A 219 55.04 27.91 23.98
CA GLU A 219 54.69 27.71 22.58
C GLU A 219 53.77 26.48 22.39
N THR A 220 53.93 25.45 23.20
CA THR A 220 53.08 24.25 23.23
C THR A 220 51.63 24.60 23.53
N ASP A 221 51.35 25.49 24.46
CA ASP A 221 50.01 25.94 24.82
C ASP A 221 49.35 26.70 23.66
N LEU A 222 50.11 27.52 22.95
CA LEU A 222 49.62 28.21 21.72
C LEU A 222 49.30 27.23 20.60
N VAL A 223 50.17 26.24 20.35
CA VAL A 223 49.94 25.20 19.33
C VAL A 223 48.73 24.38 19.69
N GLN A 224 48.53 24.00 20.96
CA GLN A 224 47.35 23.27 21.43
C GLN A 224 46.05 24.10 21.26
N ALA A 225 46.06 25.38 21.60
CA ALA A 225 44.90 26.23 21.41
C ALA A 225 44.52 26.37 19.93
N ARG A 226 45.51 26.42 19.02
CA ARG A 226 45.28 26.44 17.56
C ARG A 226 44.72 25.12 17.06
N ALA A 227 45.22 23.99 17.56
CA ALA A 227 44.68 22.66 17.22
C ALA A 227 43.22 22.51 17.68
N ASN A 228 42.89 22.98 18.89
CA ASN A 228 41.52 22.97 19.41
C ASN A 228 40.56 23.81 18.55
N LEU A 229 40.98 25.01 18.08
CA LEU A 229 40.19 25.81 17.18
C LEU A 229 39.95 25.11 15.83
N ASN A 230 40.98 24.48 15.25
CA ASN A 230 40.82 23.75 14.01
C ASN A 230 39.86 22.57 14.14
N ASN A 231 39.93 21.82 15.26
CA ASN A 231 38.99 20.74 15.55
C ASN A 231 37.55 21.25 15.72
N ALA A 232 37.36 22.39 16.42
CA ALA A 232 36.03 23.00 16.54
C ALA A 232 35.45 23.43 15.19
N ARG A 233 36.29 24.02 14.31
CA ARG A 233 35.89 24.40 12.97
C ARG A 233 35.56 23.20 12.09
N ASP A 234 36.28 22.09 12.20
CA ASP A 234 35.99 20.85 11.49
C ASP A 234 34.65 20.25 11.93
N ALA A 235 34.42 20.20 13.25
CA ALA A 235 33.17 19.76 13.83
C ALA A 235 31.99 20.63 13.34
N ALA A 236 32.15 21.97 13.34
CA ALA A 236 31.13 22.87 12.88
C ALA A 236 30.78 22.67 11.37
N ARG A 237 31.79 22.38 10.51
CA ARG A 237 31.54 22.05 9.09
C ARG A 237 30.76 20.74 8.92
N GLN A 238 31.05 19.73 9.75
CA GLN A 238 30.32 18.46 9.73
C GLN A 238 28.87 18.65 10.13
N VAL A 239 28.61 19.44 11.18
CA VAL A 239 27.24 19.76 11.62
C VAL A 239 26.49 20.58 10.56
N ASP A 240 27.13 21.54 9.91
CA ASP A 240 26.53 22.34 8.83
C ASP A 240 26.15 21.46 7.60
N LEU A 241 27.01 20.49 7.27
CA LEU A 241 26.69 19.50 6.24
C LEU A 241 25.50 18.64 6.64
N ALA A 242 25.46 18.13 7.88
CA ALA A 242 24.34 17.33 8.40
C ALA A 242 23.02 18.11 8.38
N TYR A 243 23.06 19.39 8.78
CA TYR A 243 21.89 20.28 8.69
C TYR A 243 21.39 20.41 7.25
N THR A 244 22.29 20.74 6.30
CA THR A 244 21.93 20.85 4.90
C THR A 244 21.34 19.56 4.34
N GLN A 245 21.88 18.39 4.74
CA GLN A 245 21.37 17.09 4.33
C GLN A 245 19.98 16.79 4.92
N SER A 246 19.73 17.19 6.18
CA SER A 246 18.44 17.00 6.84
C SER A 246 17.33 17.84 6.15
N LEU A 247 17.63 19.09 5.74
CA LEU A 247 16.71 19.90 4.97
C LEU A 247 16.37 19.26 3.62
N ARG A 248 17.38 18.77 2.89
CA ARG A 248 17.17 18.10 1.61
C ARG A 248 16.34 16.82 1.74
N ALA A 249 16.57 16.05 2.81
CA ALA A 249 15.78 14.86 3.09
C ALA A 249 14.31 15.20 3.35
N LEU A 250 14.05 16.28 4.10
CA LEU A 250 12.70 16.78 4.31
C LEU A 250 12.05 17.24 3.00
N GLU A 251 12.75 18.03 2.18
CA GLU A 251 12.24 18.51 0.88
C GLU A 251 11.87 17.37 -0.07
N LEU A 252 12.63 16.28 -0.08
CA LEU A 252 12.29 15.06 -0.84
C LEU A 252 10.96 14.44 -0.38
N LEU A 253 10.73 14.39 0.94
CA LEU A 253 9.46 13.90 1.48
C LEU A 253 8.29 14.82 1.14
N LEU A 254 8.53 16.13 1.05
CA LEU A 254 7.55 17.12 0.62
C LEU A 254 7.27 17.09 -0.90
N GLY A 255 8.05 16.31 -1.67
CA GLY A 255 7.94 16.28 -3.13
C GLY A 255 8.58 17.50 -3.82
N ARG A 256 9.46 18.23 -3.12
CA ARG A 256 10.20 19.40 -3.63
C ARG A 256 11.56 18.99 -4.20
N TYR A 257 12.14 19.89 -5.00
CA TYR A 257 13.57 19.81 -5.35
C TYR A 257 14.43 20.03 -4.09
N PRO A 258 15.47 19.20 -3.82
CA PRO A 258 16.25 19.24 -2.57
C PRO A 258 17.29 20.39 -2.60
N ALA A 259 16.83 21.63 -2.51
CA ALA A 259 17.65 22.84 -2.50
C ALA A 259 18.20 23.20 -1.12
N ALA A 260 17.68 22.62 -0.04
CA ALA A 260 17.92 22.97 1.36
C ALA A 260 17.44 24.40 1.71
N GLU A 261 16.26 24.76 1.20
CA GLU A 261 15.65 26.09 1.37
C GLU A 261 14.41 26.06 2.28
N VAL A 262 13.96 24.87 2.70
CA VAL A 262 12.78 24.77 3.56
C VAL A 262 13.04 25.41 4.93
N GLU A 263 12.13 26.29 5.33
CA GLU A 263 12.13 26.87 6.67
C GLU A 263 11.62 25.85 7.69
N ILE A 264 12.29 25.82 8.86
CA ILE A 264 12.00 24.89 9.97
C ILE A 264 11.70 25.65 11.26
N ALA A 265 11.12 24.96 12.24
CA ALA A 265 10.86 25.54 13.56
C ALA A 265 12.15 26.03 14.26
N ALA A 266 11.99 27.09 15.04
CA ALA A 266 13.11 27.67 15.81
C ALA A 266 13.55 26.77 16.98
N GLY A 267 12.76 25.79 17.40
CA GLY A 267 13.03 24.90 18.52
C GLY A 267 12.22 23.64 18.49
N LEU A 268 12.59 22.68 19.32
CA LEU A 268 11.84 21.44 19.52
C LEU A 268 10.57 21.72 20.35
N PRO A 269 9.51 20.90 20.18
CA PRO A 269 8.30 21.03 20.98
C PRO A 269 8.61 20.87 22.47
N GLY A 270 7.77 21.46 23.32
CA GLY A 270 7.84 21.31 24.75
C GLY A 270 7.50 19.90 25.23
N GLN A 271 7.21 19.76 26.51
CA GLN A 271 6.81 18.48 27.07
C GLN A 271 5.46 18.05 26.51
N MET A 272 5.45 16.91 25.81
CA MET A 272 4.21 16.36 25.24
C MET A 272 3.36 15.70 26.34
N SER A 273 2.05 15.79 26.17
CA SER A 273 1.13 15.01 27.00
C SER A 273 1.30 13.50 26.69
N PRO A 274 1.18 12.63 27.71
CA PRO A 274 1.25 11.19 27.52
C PRO A 274 0.20 10.73 26.50
N VAL A 275 0.61 9.94 25.50
CA VAL A 275 -0.28 9.41 24.47
C VAL A 275 -1.03 8.21 25.02
N PRO A 276 -2.40 8.21 25.01
CA PRO A 276 -3.16 7.03 25.39
C PRO A 276 -2.84 5.84 24.49
N ALA A 277 -2.42 4.72 25.07
CA ALA A 277 -1.96 3.55 24.33
C ALA A 277 -3.08 2.59 23.93
N GLY A 278 -4.31 2.76 24.47
CA GLY A 278 -5.40 1.82 24.27
C GLY A 278 -5.10 0.43 24.85
N VAL A 279 -5.75 -0.59 24.33
CA VAL A 279 -5.43 -1.99 24.66
C VAL A 279 -4.66 -2.66 23.51
N PRO A 280 -3.77 -3.63 23.81
CA PRO A 280 -2.96 -4.29 22.77
C PRO A 280 -3.80 -4.92 21.65
N SER A 281 -4.97 -5.48 21.95
CA SER A 281 -5.87 -6.11 20.97
C SER A 281 -6.46 -5.09 19.97
N GLU A 282 -6.68 -3.81 20.34
CA GLU A 282 -7.16 -2.77 19.43
C GLU A 282 -6.19 -2.51 18.27
N LEU A 283 -4.88 -2.76 18.47
CA LEU A 283 -3.91 -2.57 17.39
C LEU A 283 -4.19 -3.49 16.19
N LEU A 284 -4.65 -4.71 16.44
CA LEU A 284 -4.97 -5.66 15.37
C LEU A 284 -6.14 -5.16 14.50
N GLU A 285 -7.06 -4.39 15.09
CA GLU A 285 -8.21 -3.83 14.37
C GLU A 285 -7.91 -2.47 13.73
N ARG A 286 -6.94 -1.73 14.24
CA ARG A 286 -6.63 -0.36 13.81
C ARG A 286 -5.45 -0.27 12.85
N ARG A 287 -4.50 -1.20 12.91
CA ARG A 287 -3.30 -1.15 12.07
C ARG A 287 -3.63 -1.50 10.62
N PRO A 288 -3.42 -0.56 9.66
CA PRO A 288 -3.78 -0.82 8.27
C PRO A 288 -2.94 -1.91 7.61
N ASP A 289 -1.67 -2.08 8.02
CA ASP A 289 -0.78 -3.16 7.53
C ASP A 289 -1.27 -4.54 7.94
N VAL A 290 -1.84 -4.68 9.16
CA VAL A 290 -2.45 -5.94 9.63
C VAL A 290 -3.75 -6.20 8.86
N ILE A 291 -4.60 -5.18 8.68
CA ILE A 291 -5.82 -5.28 7.88
C ILE A 291 -5.48 -5.69 6.44
N ALA A 292 -4.46 -5.08 5.82
CA ALA A 292 -4.03 -5.44 4.48
C ALA A 292 -3.57 -6.90 4.39
N ALA A 293 -2.80 -7.38 5.38
CA ALA A 293 -2.35 -8.77 5.43
C ALA A 293 -3.53 -9.76 5.57
N GLU A 294 -4.51 -9.46 6.43
CA GLU A 294 -5.73 -10.25 6.57
C GLU A 294 -6.51 -10.36 5.24
N ARG A 295 -6.66 -9.23 4.52
CA ARG A 295 -7.31 -9.21 3.20
C ARG A 295 -6.54 -10.04 2.16
N ARG A 296 -5.20 -10.06 2.22
CA ARG A 296 -4.39 -10.95 1.37
C ARG A 296 -4.61 -12.42 1.68
N VAL A 297 -4.75 -12.79 2.96
CA VAL A 297 -5.09 -14.17 3.35
C VAL A 297 -6.46 -14.55 2.81
N ALA A 298 -7.47 -13.69 2.95
CA ALA A 298 -8.81 -13.93 2.39
C ALA A 298 -8.77 -14.10 0.86
N ALA A 299 -8.01 -13.24 0.16
CA ALA A 299 -7.82 -13.36 -1.28
C ALA A 299 -7.17 -14.70 -1.68
N ALA A 300 -6.11 -15.11 -0.96
CA ALA A 300 -5.41 -16.38 -1.21
C ALA A 300 -6.33 -17.59 -0.96
N PHE A 301 -7.16 -17.53 0.09
CA PHE A 301 -8.16 -18.57 0.37
C PHE A 301 -9.16 -18.71 -0.78
N ASP A 302 -9.69 -17.58 -1.28
CA ASP A 302 -10.62 -17.59 -2.41
C ASP A 302 -9.93 -18.09 -3.71
N LEU A 303 -8.64 -17.78 -3.93
CA LEU A 303 -7.88 -18.34 -5.06
C LEU A 303 -7.69 -19.85 -4.95
N VAL A 304 -7.53 -20.40 -3.76
CA VAL A 304 -7.52 -21.86 -3.55
C VAL A 304 -8.89 -22.45 -3.90
N GLY A 305 -9.98 -21.80 -3.49
CA GLY A 305 -11.34 -22.18 -3.88
C GLY A 305 -11.54 -22.17 -5.39
N GLN A 306 -11.08 -21.12 -6.05
CA GLN A 306 -11.09 -20.97 -7.50
C GLN A 306 -10.34 -22.11 -8.20
N ALA A 307 -9.12 -22.41 -7.73
CA ALA A 307 -8.29 -23.47 -8.31
C ALA A 307 -8.92 -24.87 -8.13
N ARG A 308 -9.53 -25.15 -7.00
CA ARG A 308 -10.28 -26.40 -6.76
C ARG A 308 -11.49 -26.51 -7.69
N ALA A 309 -12.27 -25.44 -7.82
CA ALA A 309 -13.41 -25.39 -8.72
C ALA A 309 -13.01 -25.53 -10.20
N ALA A 310 -11.82 -25.06 -10.58
CA ALA A 310 -11.28 -25.16 -11.94
C ALA A 310 -10.95 -26.60 -12.37
N GLN A 311 -10.84 -27.56 -11.42
CA GLN A 311 -10.66 -28.99 -11.70
C GLN A 311 -11.95 -29.66 -12.15
N LEU A 312 -13.11 -29.00 -11.96
CA LEU A 312 -14.41 -29.53 -12.30
C LEU A 312 -14.83 -29.12 -13.71
N PRO A 313 -15.75 -29.88 -14.38
CA PRO A 313 -16.21 -29.57 -15.72
C PRO A 313 -16.83 -28.18 -15.80
N ARG A 314 -16.43 -27.38 -16.80
CA ARG A 314 -17.01 -26.06 -17.07
C ARG A 314 -18.18 -26.16 -18.04
N LEU A 315 -19.25 -25.46 -17.73
CA LEU A 315 -20.42 -25.35 -18.56
C LEU A 315 -20.50 -23.93 -19.15
N ASN A 316 -20.27 -23.83 -20.48
CA ASN A 316 -20.32 -22.54 -21.16
C ASN A 316 -21.54 -22.52 -22.09
N LEU A 317 -22.35 -21.46 -21.99
CA LEU A 317 -23.37 -21.12 -22.97
C LEU A 317 -22.73 -20.22 -24.03
N VAL A 318 -22.85 -20.61 -25.29
CA VAL A 318 -22.34 -19.84 -26.42
C VAL A 318 -23.45 -19.68 -27.45
N ALA A 319 -23.67 -18.45 -27.89
CA ALA A 319 -24.50 -18.13 -29.05
C ALA A 319 -23.69 -17.27 -30.01
N SER A 320 -23.76 -17.55 -31.30
CA SER A 320 -23.10 -16.74 -32.31
C SER A 320 -23.98 -16.52 -33.54
N ALA A 321 -23.88 -15.34 -34.12
CA ALA A 321 -24.46 -14.98 -35.39
C ALA A 321 -23.37 -14.43 -36.30
N VAL A 322 -23.33 -14.85 -37.53
CA VAL A 322 -22.36 -14.41 -38.55
C VAL A 322 -23.13 -13.88 -39.73
N ASP A 323 -22.77 -12.69 -40.17
CA ASP A 323 -23.24 -12.11 -41.43
C ASP A 323 -22.04 -12.02 -42.39
N VAL A 324 -22.16 -12.60 -43.57
CA VAL A 324 -21.04 -12.74 -44.51
C VAL A 324 -21.51 -12.25 -45.89
N SER A 325 -20.77 -11.35 -46.47
CA SER A 325 -20.88 -10.95 -47.88
C SER A 325 -19.66 -11.46 -48.67
N SER A 326 -19.92 -12.03 -49.84
CA SER A 326 -18.88 -12.46 -50.79
C SER A 326 -19.07 -11.75 -52.10
N ASP A 327 -18.03 -11.14 -52.64
CA ASP A 327 -17.94 -10.73 -54.03
C ASP A 327 -17.45 -11.95 -54.84
N LEU A 328 -18.37 -12.61 -55.50
CA LEU A 328 -18.10 -13.69 -56.48
C LEU A 328 -18.08 -13.10 -57.88
#